data_8e3fa5492a224eea2dadfa0f7b921608
#
_entry.id   8e3fa5492a224eea2dadfa0f7b921608
#
_cell.length_a   1.000
_cell.length_b   1.000
_cell.length_c   1.000
_cell.angle_alpha   90.00
_cell.angle_beta   90.00
_cell.angle_gamma   90.00
#
_symmetry.space_group_name_H-M   'P 1'
#
loop_
_entity.id
_entity.type
_entity.pdbx_description
1 polymer ?
#
loop_
_entity_poly.entity_id
_entity_poly.type
_entity_poly.pdbx_seq_one_letter_code
_entity_poly.pdbx_strand_id
1 'polypeptide(L)'
;MELDVSRAIAHPGQEFPFSGTQAIADQEIYGTVVKIDDCAVEGSFMADDEGNISVRGRIETTAHAPCANCLKDVSAKIGNEFDEQFIRNGDPEDDEIFAYAGHLVSLSKLVMSYAVMALPIRFLCREDCPGFEYTDRTDDPGESGVQRPFEGLRQLLDQMEEV
;
A
#
# COMPACT_ATOMS: atom_id res chain seq x y z
N MET A 1 -5.02 7.95 -14.63
CA MET A 1 -5.12 9.39 -15.00
C MET A 1 -3.96 9.72 -15.92
N GLU A 2 -4.22 10.45 -17.00
CA GLU A 2 -3.20 10.89 -17.96
C GLU A 2 -3.13 12.40 -17.98
N LEU A 3 -1.92 12.95 -18.06
CA LEU A 3 -1.67 14.39 -18.20
C LEU A 3 -1.24 14.68 -19.64
N ASP A 4 -1.90 15.62 -20.29
CA ASP A 4 -1.42 16.18 -21.55
C ASP A 4 -0.35 17.24 -21.26
N VAL A 5 0.89 16.90 -21.56
CA VAL A 5 2.06 17.75 -21.32
C VAL A 5 2.49 18.58 -22.53
N SER A 6 1.69 18.58 -23.62
CA SER A 6 2.01 19.34 -24.86
C SER A 6 2.31 20.80 -24.58
N ARG A 7 1.54 21.44 -23.70
CA ARG A 7 1.72 22.87 -23.35
C ARG A 7 2.97 23.11 -22.55
N ALA A 8 3.33 22.20 -21.62
CA ALA A 8 4.56 22.31 -20.84
C ALA A 8 5.79 22.15 -21.73
N ILE A 9 5.78 21.17 -22.64
CA ILE A 9 6.87 20.97 -23.61
C ILE A 9 7.04 22.20 -24.52
N ALA A 10 5.94 22.89 -24.89
CA ALA A 10 6.01 24.10 -25.68
C ALA A 10 6.50 25.33 -24.91
N HIS A 11 6.45 25.28 -23.58
CA HIS A 11 6.86 26.38 -22.67
C HIS A 11 7.69 25.82 -21.51
N PRO A 12 8.95 25.39 -21.75
CA PRO A 12 9.81 24.87 -20.71
C PRO A 12 9.98 25.85 -19.55
N GLY A 13 10.02 25.34 -18.32
CA GLY A 13 10.13 26.13 -17.11
C GLY A 13 8.80 26.75 -16.63
N GLN A 14 7.70 26.60 -17.39
CA GLN A 14 6.39 27.04 -16.94
C GLN A 14 5.65 25.92 -16.21
N GLU A 15 5.10 26.25 -15.05
CA GLU A 15 4.34 25.32 -14.21
C GLU A 15 2.86 25.31 -14.58
N PHE A 16 2.27 24.12 -14.63
CA PHE A 16 0.86 23.90 -14.97
C PHE A 16 0.18 23.07 -13.87
N PRO A 17 -0.92 23.57 -13.30
CA PRO A 17 -1.65 22.82 -12.27
C PRO A 17 -2.45 21.67 -12.89
N PHE A 18 -2.68 20.63 -12.11
CA PHE A 18 -3.59 19.55 -12.43
C PHE A 18 -4.32 19.04 -11.18
N SER A 19 -5.49 18.45 -11.39
CA SER A 19 -6.22 17.72 -10.38
C SER A 19 -7.09 16.66 -11.05
N GLY A 20 -7.33 15.56 -10.35
CA GLY A 20 -8.16 14.48 -10.88
C GLY A 20 -8.28 13.33 -9.92
N THR A 21 -8.80 12.22 -10.43
CA THR A 21 -9.00 10.99 -9.67
C THR A 21 -8.39 9.83 -10.43
N GLN A 22 -7.72 8.94 -9.71
CA GLN A 22 -7.13 7.71 -10.23
C GLN A 22 -7.67 6.51 -9.48
N ALA A 23 -8.28 5.57 -10.20
CA ALA A 23 -8.65 4.29 -9.63
C ALA A 23 -7.40 3.47 -9.32
N ILE A 24 -7.37 2.84 -8.16
CA ILE A 24 -6.29 1.97 -7.69
C ILE A 24 -6.86 0.56 -7.51
N ALA A 25 -6.14 -0.43 -8.01
CA ALA A 25 -6.52 -1.83 -7.80
C ALA A 25 -6.31 -2.24 -6.32
N ASP A 26 -7.18 -3.12 -5.83
CA ASP A 26 -7.03 -3.73 -4.51
C ASP A 26 -5.65 -4.39 -4.40
N GLN A 27 -5.04 -4.30 -3.22
CA GLN A 27 -3.71 -4.84 -2.95
C GLN A 27 -3.81 -6.05 -2.03
N GLU A 28 -3.02 -7.08 -2.30
CA GLU A 28 -2.85 -8.20 -1.37
C GLU A 28 -1.53 -8.03 -0.63
N ILE A 29 -1.61 -7.80 0.68
CA ILE A 29 -0.45 -7.57 1.54
C ILE A 29 -0.45 -8.64 2.64
N TYR A 30 0.56 -9.51 2.64
CA TYR A 30 0.68 -10.63 3.59
C TYR A 30 -0.59 -11.49 3.70
N GLY A 31 -1.23 -11.80 2.56
CA GLY A 31 -2.46 -12.61 2.51
C GLY A 31 -3.74 -11.86 2.93
N THR A 32 -3.65 -10.56 3.17
CA THR A 32 -4.79 -9.70 3.48
C THR A 32 -5.11 -8.80 2.30
N VAL A 33 -6.36 -8.82 1.85
CA VAL A 33 -6.83 -7.91 0.80
C VAL A 33 -7.10 -6.54 1.41
N VAL A 34 -6.37 -5.54 0.94
CA VAL A 34 -6.57 -4.13 1.25
C VAL A 34 -7.30 -3.49 0.07
N LYS A 35 -8.53 -3.04 0.30
CA LYS A 35 -9.29 -2.28 -0.69
C LYS A 35 -8.92 -0.83 -0.60
N ILE A 36 -8.74 -0.18 -1.76
CA ILE A 36 -8.36 1.23 -1.83
C ILE A 36 -9.41 1.95 -2.67
N ASP A 37 -9.98 3.01 -2.11
CA ASP A 37 -10.92 3.86 -2.85
C ASP A 37 -10.20 4.62 -3.98
N ASP A 38 -10.98 5.24 -4.85
CA ASP A 38 -10.44 6.14 -5.86
C ASP A 38 -9.59 7.23 -5.21
N CYS A 39 -8.37 7.40 -5.72
CA CYS A 39 -7.38 8.30 -5.19
C CYS A 39 -7.53 9.70 -5.79
N ALA A 40 -7.76 10.70 -4.96
CA ALA A 40 -7.66 12.09 -5.35
C ALA A 40 -6.19 12.47 -5.54
N VAL A 41 -5.87 13.10 -6.67
CA VAL A 41 -4.51 13.53 -7.04
C VAL A 41 -4.57 14.98 -7.44
N GLU A 42 -3.71 15.80 -6.85
CA GLU A 42 -3.58 17.21 -7.22
C GLU A 42 -2.13 17.66 -7.17
N GLY A 43 -1.77 18.61 -8.00
CA GLY A 43 -0.42 19.12 -8.04
C GLY A 43 -0.14 20.01 -9.24
N SER A 44 1.12 20.07 -9.62
CA SER A 44 1.60 20.78 -10.78
C SER A 44 2.68 19.99 -11.52
N PHE A 45 2.88 20.32 -12.79
CA PHE A 45 3.93 19.75 -13.61
C PHE A 45 4.61 20.82 -14.45
N MET A 46 5.86 20.57 -14.81
CA MET A 46 6.71 21.47 -15.60
C MET A 46 7.60 20.64 -16.49
N ALA A 47 7.85 21.09 -17.73
CA ALA A 47 8.85 20.48 -18.61
C ALA A 47 10.19 21.21 -18.48
N ASP A 48 11.30 20.47 -18.59
CA ASP A 48 12.64 21.00 -18.82
C ASP A 48 12.93 21.20 -20.32
N ASP A 49 14.12 21.70 -20.65
CA ASP A 49 14.55 21.94 -22.03
C ASP A 49 14.77 20.63 -22.84
N GLU A 50 14.95 19.50 -22.15
CA GLU A 50 15.10 18.17 -22.74
C GLU A 50 13.76 17.49 -22.95
N GLY A 51 12.69 18.06 -22.39
CA GLY A 51 11.33 17.57 -22.44
C GLY A 51 11.04 16.53 -21.35
N ASN A 52 11.88 16.37 -20.32
CA ASN A 52 11.49 15.61 -19.14
C ASN A 52 10.46 16.40 -18.34
N ILE A 53 9.56 15.69 -17.65
CA ILE A 53 8.46 16.31 -16.92
C ILE A 53 8.64 16.10 -15.42
N SER A 54 8.88 17.18 -14.69
CA SER A 54 8.81 17.16 -13.23
C SER A 54 7.36 17.29 -12.79
N VAL A 55 6.89 16.39 -11.95
CA VAL A 55 5.52 16.34 -11.42
C VAL A 55 5.56 16.36 -9.91
N ARG A 56 4.95 17.38 -9.30
CA ARG A 56 4.85 17.52 -7.84
C ARG A 56 3.41 17.59 -7.42
N GLY A 57 3.11 17.00 -6.28
CA GLY A 57 1.75 17.05 -5.78
C GLY A 57 1.54 16.17 -4.57
N ARG A 58 0.26 15.87 -4.34
CA ARG A 58 -0.17 14.97 -3.27
C ARG A 58 -1.26 14.05 -3.73
N ILE A 59 -1.35 12.93 -3.07
CA ILE A 59 -2.43 11.97 -3.18
C ILE A 59 -3.19 11.86 -1.86
N GLU A 60 -4.48 11.63 -1.93
CA GLU A 60 -5.34 11.33 -0.78
C GLU A 60 -6.35 10.25 -1.16
N THR A 61 -6.50 9.24 -0.32
CA THR A 61 -7.50 8.18 -0.50
C THR A 61 -7.84 7.53 0.85
N THR A 62 -8.75 6.54 0.83
CA THR A 62 -9.08 5.72 1.99
C THR A 62 -8.77 4.26 1.69
N ALA A 63 -8.06 3.61 2.60
CA ALA A 63 -7.80 2.19 2.55
C ALA A 63 -8.65 1.44 3.58
N HIS A 64 -9.14 0.26 3.20
CA HIS A 64 -10.01 -0.59 4.01
C HIS A 64 -9.39 -1.97 4.16
N ALA A 65 -9.26 -2.44 5.39
CA ALA A 65 -8.75 -3.77 5.70
C ALA A 65 -9.27 -4.26 7.04
N PRO A 66 -9.23 -5.57 7.33
CA PRO A 66 -9.54 -6.08 8.65
C PRO A 66 -8.49 -5.62 9.67
N CYS A 67 -8.94 -5.34 10.90
CA CYS A 67 -8.06 -5.07 12.03
C CYS A 67 -7.13 -6.26 12.29
N ALA A 68 -5.83 -6.01 12.38
CA ALA A 68 -4.83 -7.06 12.60
C ALA A 68 -5.03 -7.86 13.90
N ASN A 69 -5.74 -7.29 14.89
CA ASN A 69 -5.95 -7.93 16.18
C ASN A 69 -7.31 -8.61 16.32
N CYS A 70 -8.41 -7.99 15.84
CA CYS A 70 -9.78 -8.48 16.09
C CYS A 70 -10.59 -8.74 14.81
N LEU A 71 -10.00 -8.56 13.64
CA LEU A 71 -10.58 -8.78 12.29
C LEU A 71 -11.83 -7.94 11.96
N LYS A 72 -12.17 -6.93 12.78
CA LYS A 72 -13.23 -5.97 12.41
C LYS A 72 -12.75 -5.09 11.26
N ASP A 73 -13.65 -4.74 10.35
CA ASP A 73 -13.34 -3.84 9.25
C ASP A 73 -12.88 -2.46 9.78
N VAL A 74 -11.82 -1.96 9.21
CA VAL A 74 -11.20 -0.68 9.53
C VAL A 74 -10.97 0.11 8.26
N SER A 75 -11.23 1.41 8.34
CA SER A 75 -10.90 2.36 7.28
C SER A 75 -9.85 3.34 7.77
N ALA A 76 -8.81 3.54 6.99
CA ALA A 76 -7.73 4.49 7.27
C ALA A 76 -7.61 5.49 6.12
N LYS A 77 -7.65 6.78 6.43
CA LYS A 77 -7.28 7.81 5.46
C LYS A 77 -5.77 7.77 5.28
N ILE A 78 -5.34 7.70 4.04
CA ILE A 78 -3.94 7.69 3.66
C ILE A 78 -3.66 8.80 2.66
N GLY A 79 -2.46 9.32 2.68
CA GLY A 79 -2.02 10.33 1.74
C GLY A 79 -0.51 10.46 1.76
N ASN A 80 0.05 10.93 0.67
CA ASN A 80 1.48 11.15 0.53
C ASN A 80 1.73 12.30 -0.45
N GLU A 81 2.85 12.99 -0.27
CA GLU A 81 3.35 13.97 -1.23
C GLU A 81 4.36 13.29 -2.15
N PHE A 82 4.44 13.77 -3.38
CA PHE A 82 5.38 13.27 -4.37
C PHE A 82 6.08 14.41 -5.11
N ASP A 83 7.33 14.16 -5.52
CA ASP A 83 8.14 15.01 -6.38
C ASP A 83 8.97 14.08 -7.27
N GLU A 84 8.47 13.83 -8.49
CA GLU A 84 9.02 12.82 -9.39
C GLU A 84 9.29 13.40 -10.77
N GLN A 85 10.24 12.78 -11.48
CA GLN A 85 10.56 13.14 -12.85
C GLN A 85 10.21 12.02 -13.83
N PHE A 86 9.48 12.37 -14.86
CA PHE A 86 9.19 11.49 -15.99
C PHE A 86 10.19 11.75 -17.11
N ILE A 87 10.94 10.72 -17.47
CA ILE A 87 12.00 10.79 -18.49
C ILE A 87 11.37 10.55 -19.87
N ARG A 88 11.61 11.49 -20.77
CA ARG A 88 11.12 11.41 -22.14
C ARG A 88 11.84 10.31 -22.91
N ASN A 89 11.09 9.38 -23.52
CA ASN A 89 11.62 8.21 -24.21
C ASN A 89 12.55 7.35 -23.35
N GLY A 90 12.39 7.38 -22.02
CA GLY A 90 13.09 6.48 -21.10
C GLY A 90 12.69 5.02 -21.34
N ASP A 91 13.47 4.10 -20.80
CA ASP A 91 13.16 2.67 -20.91
C ASP A 91 11.94 2.34 -20.02
N PRO A 92 10.83 1.86 -20.59
CA PRO A 92 9.64 1.49 -19.82
C PRO A 92 9.84 0.24 -18.94
N GLU A 93 10.87 -0.58 -19.23
CA GLU A 93 11.22 -1.77 -18.45
C GLU A 93 12.08 -1.45 -17.21
N ASP A 94 12.59 -0.22 -17.13
CA ASP A 94 13.34 0.24 -15.98
C ASP A 94 12.37 0.63 -14.84
N ASP A 95 12.39 -0.15 -13.76
CA ASP A 95 11.52 0.07 -12.61
C ASP A 95 11.93 1.27 -11.74
N GLU A 96 13.16 1.77 -11.90
CA GLU A 96 13.69 2.89 -11.12
C GLU A 96 13.26 4.25 -11.67
N ILE A 97 12.76 4.30 -12.91
CA ILE A 97 12.33 5.54 -13.57
C ILE A 97 10.87 5.54 -13.96
N PHE A 98 10.30 6.71 -14.05
CA PHE A 98 9.03 6.95 -14.72
C PHE A 98 9.31 7.38 -16.16
N ALA A 99 9.03 6.50 -17.13
CA ALA A 99 9.23 6.79 -18.53
C ALA A 99 7.92 7.25 -19.20
N TYR A 100 8.02 8.12 -20.20
CA TYR A 100 6.89 8.48 -21.04
C TYR A 100 7.32 8.71 -22.49
N ALA A 101 6.36 8.62 -23.42
CA ALA A 101 6.56 8.90 -24.83
C ALA A 101 5.43 9.77 -25.38
N GLY A 102 5.76 10.58 -26.39
CA GLY A 102 4.79 11.49 -27.01
C GLY A 102 4.49 12.71 -26.14
N HIS A 103 3.21 12.92 -25.80
CA HIS A 103 2.72 14.08 -25.07
C HIS A 103 1.73 13.75 -23.94
N LEU A 104 1.55 12.45 -23.64
CA LEU A 104 0.72 11.96 -22.55
C LEU A 104 1.60 11.29 -21.48
N VAL A 105 1.47 11.74 -20.24
CA VAL A 105 2.14 11.16 -19.08
C VAL A 105 1.10 10.42 -18.25
N SER A 106 1.30 9.11 -18.05
CA SER A 106 0.42 8.30 -17.20
C SER A 106 0.88 8.36 -15.75
N LEU A 107 0.02 8.84 -14.85
CA LEU A 107 0.29 8.88 -13.41
C LEU A 107 -0.05 7.57 -12.68
N SER A 108 -0.52 6.55 -13.39
CA SER A 108 -1.02 5.32 -12.74
C SER A 108 0.03 4.60 -11.90
N LYS A 109 1.27 4.41 -12.42
CA LYS A 109 2.38 3.78 -11.69
C LYS A 109 2.77 4.62 -10.47
N LEU A 110 2.90 5.95 -10.64
CA LEU A 110 3.24 6.89 -9.57
C LEU A 110 2.19 6.84 -8.44
N VAL A 111 0.92 7.05 -8.77
CA VAL A 111 -0.16 7.11 -7.77
C VAL A 111 -0.27 5.78 -7.02
N MET A 112 -0.16 4.64 -7.73
CA MET A 112 -0.16 3.32 -7.11
C MET A 112 1.01 3.16 -6.11
N SER A 113 2.23 3.50 -6.52
CA SER A 113 3.42 3.36 -5.67
C SER A 113 3.30 4.20 -4.40
N TYR A 114 2.89 5.47 -4.53
CA TYR A 114 2.74 6.37 -3.39
C TYR A 114 1.56 6.00 -2.49
N ALA A 115 0.46 5.47 -3.03
CA ALA A 115 -0.65 4.96 -2.23
C ALA A 115 -0.25 3.73 -1.42
N VAL A 116 0.49 2.79 -2.01
CA VAL A 116 1.01 1.61 -1.29
C VAL A 116 2.00 2.01 -0.20
N MET A 117 2.90 2.95 -0.47
CA MET A 117 3.83 3.46 0.55
C MET A 117 3.14 4.19 1.71
N ALA A 118 1.97 4.78 1.46
CA ALA A 118 1.18 5.47 2.49
C ALA A 118 0.36 4.52 3.38
N LEU A 119 0.29 3.23 3.04
CA LEU A 119 -0.46 2.26 3.84
C LEU A 119 0.17 2.08 5.23
N PRO A 120 -0.65 2.00 6.30
CA PRO A 120 -0.13 1.70 7.62
C PRO A 120 0.41 0.26 7.66
N ILE A 121 1.48 0.02 8.44
CA ILE A 121 2.04 -1.32 8.63
C ILE A 121 1.00 -2.31 9.18
N ARG A 122 0.05 -1.82 9.98
CA ARG A 122 -1.07 -2.59 10.53
C ARG A 122 -2.32 -1.74 10.59
N PHE A 123 -3.44 -2.30 10.15
CA PHE A 123 -4.75 -1.72 10.36
C PHE A 123 -5.24 -2.09 11.76
N LEU A 124 -5.53 -1.10 12.59
CA LEU A 124 -6.04 -1.28 13.94
C LEU A 124 -7.35 -0.52 14.10
N CYS A 125 -8.37 -1.14 14.68
CA CYS A 125 -9.63 -0.46 14.97
C CYS A 125 -9.48 0.59 16.09
N ARG A 126 -8.47 0.41 16.96
CA ARG A 126 -7.98 1.33 17.99
C ARG A 126 -6.59 0.89 18.43
N GLU A 127 -5.79 1.80 18.99
CA GLU A 127 -4.40 1.53 19.39
C GLU A 127 -4.29 0.38 20.41
N ASP A 128 -5.21 0.34 21.37
CA ASP A 128 -5.30 -0.64 22.45
C ASP A 128 -6.28 -1.79 22.14
N CYS A 129 -6.43 -2.18 20.86
CA CYS A 129 -7.34 -3.26 20.50
C CYS A 129 -6.99 -4.56 21.25
N PRO A 130 -7.88 -5.11 22.09
CA PRO A 130 -7.58 -6.30 22.91
C PRO A 130 -7.49 -7.60 22.07
N GLY A 131 -7.82 -7.53 20.78
CA GLY A 131 -7.87 -8.70 19.93
C GLY A 131 -9.17 -9.48 20.05
N PHE A 132 -9.09 -10.78 19.73
CA PHE A 132 -10.17 -11.73 19.99
C PHE A 132 -10.19 -12.09 21.48
N GLU A 133 -11.37 -12.07 22.07
CA GLU A 133 -11.58 -12.77 23.34
C GLU A 133 -11.59 -14.28 23.00
N TYR A 134 -10.52 -14.95 23.37
CA TYR A 134 -10.46 -16.39 23.34
C TYR A 134 -11.30 -16.90 24.52
N THR A 135 -12.55 -17.24 24.26
CA THR A 135 -13.30 -18.03 25.25
C THR A 135 -12.70 -19.43 25.18
N ASP A 136 -11.84 -19.74 26.15
CA ASP A 136 -11.44 -21.12 26.42
C ASP A 136 -12.74 -21.93 26.60
N ARG A 137 -13.07 -22.75 25.61
CA ARG A 137 -14.12 -23.76 25.77
C ARG A 137 -13.56 -24.89 26.63
N THR A 138 -13.26 -24.57 27.87
CA THR A 138 -12.85 -25.57 28.88
C THR A 138 -14.00 -26.25 29.57
N ASP A 139 -15.26 -25.99 29.12
CA ASP A 139 -16.47 -26.58 29.71
C ASP A 139 -17.15 -27.63 28.80
N ASP A 140 -16.37 -28.45 28.10
CA ASP A 140 -16.90 -29.69 27.55
C ASP A 140 -16.27 -30.90 28.30
N PRO A 141 -16.93 -31.43 29.35
CA PRO A 141 -16.40 -32.56 30.13
C PRO A 141 -16.46 -33.91 29.38
N GLY A 142 -16.59 -33.91 28.05
CA GLY A 142 -16.93 -35.09 27.24
C GLY A 142 -16.00 -35.49 26.12
N GLU A 143 -14.97 -34.72 25.74
CA GLU A 143 -14.01 -35.15 24.71
C GLU A 143 -12.56 -35.21 25.20
N SER A 144 -12.18 -36.44 25.58
CA SER A 144 -10.80 -36.88 25.80
C SER A 144 -9.98 -36.84 24.49
N GLY A 145 -9.79 -35.64 23.91
CA GLY A 145 -9.12 -35.43 22.63
C GLY A 145 -8.23 -34.22 22.57
N VAL A 146 -7.81 -33.68 23.73
CA VAL A 146 -6.81 -32.62 23.74
C VAL A 146 -5.50 -33.20 23.21
N GLN A 147 -5.22 -32.98 21.92
CA GLN A 147 -3.92 -33.27 21.36
C GLN A 147 -2.89 -32.38 22.06
N ARG A 148 -2.08 -32.98 22.92
CA ARG A 148 -0.90 -32.32 23.51
C ARG A 148 0.34 -32.69 22.70
N PRO A 149 0.60 -32.04 21.55
CA PRO A 149 1.65 -32.47 20.62
C PRO A 149 3.06 -32.41 21.22
N PHE A 150 3.21 -31.70 22.35
CA PHE A 150 4.51 -31.54 23.04
C PHE A 150 4.67 -32.42 24.29
N GLU A 151 3.67 -33.25 24.65
CA GLU A 151 3.75 -34.13 25.82
C GLU A 151 4.83 -35.21 25.62
N GLY A 152 4.99 -35.68 24.37
CA GLY A 152 6.08 -36.62 24.02
C GLY A 152 7.50 -36.00 24.10
N LEU A 153 7.63 -34.68 23.88
CA LEU A 153 8.89 -33.97 24.02
C LEU A 153 9.33 -33.86 25.48
N ARG A 154 8.38 -33.73 26.40
CA ARG A 154 8.68 -33.67 27.84
C ARG A 154 9.25 -35.00 28.35
N GLN A 155 8.69 -36.12 27.89
CA GLN A 155 9.21 -37.45 28.20
C GLN A 155 10.65 -37.70 27.67
N LEU A 156 10.96 -37.12 26.50
CA LEU A 156 12.33 -37.20 25.94
C LEU A 156 13.33 -36.33 26.71
N LEU A 157 12.91 -35.17 27.18
CA LEU A 157 13.74 -34.31 28.02
C LEU A 157 14.07 -34.96 29.37
N ASP A 158 13.05 -35.56 30.04
CA ASP A 158 13.22 -36.25 31.32
C ASP A 158 14.21 -37.47 31.18
N GLN A 159 14.20 -38.14 30.03
CA GLN A 159 15.16 -39.26 29.73
C GLN A 159 16.58 -38.77 29.44
N MET A 160 16.76 -37.52 29.02
CA MET A 160 18.10 -36.97 28.73
C MET A 160 18.79 -36.40 30.00
N GLU A 161 18.04 -36.10 31.07
CA GLU A 161 18.58 -35.61 32.34
C GLU A 161 19.06 -36.77 33.26
N GLU A 162 18.77 -38.04 32.93
CA GLU A 162 19.20 -39.23 33.73
C GLU A 162 20.48 -39.89 33.22
N VAL A 163 21.30 -39.25 32.34
CA VAL A 163 22.57 -39.80 31.85
C VAL A 163 23.78 -39.02 32.37
#